data_38b96e303c5bda892268e8861dc0b95e
#
_entry.id   38b96e303c5bda892268e8861dc0b95e
#
_cell.length_a   1.000
_cell.length_b   1.000
_cell.length_c   1.000
_cell.angle_alpha   90.00
_cell.angle_beta   90.00
_cell.angle_gamma   90.00
#
_symmetry.space_group_name_H-M   'P 1'
#
loop_
_entity.id
_entity.type
_entity.pdbx_description
1 polymer ?
#
loop_
_entity_poly.entity_id
_entity_poly.type
_entity_poly.pdbx_seq_one_letter_code
_entity_poly.pdbx_strand_id
1 'polypeptide(L)'
;MSLTRNLDVITIGRSSVDLYGAQVGGRLEDMGSFQKYVGGSPTNIAAGTARLGLKSALITRVGDEHMGRFIREELAREGVDVRGVKTDPERLTALVLLGIRDDKQFPLIFYRENCADMALDEGDIDEGFIAESRAVVATGTHLSHPRTEAAVLKALALARKHGAQTALDIDYRPNLWGLAGHGAGEERFIESAAVTARLQATLHHFDLIVGTEEEFHIAGGTTDTIAALRAVRAVSMA
;
A
#
# COMPACT_ATOMS: atom_id res chain seq x y z
N MET A 1 7.84 -10.38 -30.83
CA MET A 1 6.84 -11.27 -30.20
C MET A 1 5.93 -10.41 -29.34
N SER A 2 4.61 -10.45 -29.55
CA SER A 2 3.66 -9.78 -28.67
C SER A 2 3.73 -10.45 -27.29
N LEU A 3 4.12 -9.71 -26.26
CA LEU A 3 4.08 -10.21 -24.90
C LEU A 3 2.63 -10.53 -24.54
N THR A 4 2.36 -11.78 -24.18
CA THR A 4 1.03 -12.18 -23.71
C THR A 4 0.85 -11.62 -22.31
N ARG A 5 -0.01 -10.60 -22.14
CA ARG A 5 -0.34 -10.03 -20.84
C ARG A 5 -1.33 -10.93 -20.13
N ASN A 6 -0.85 -11.72 -19.18
CA ASN A 6 -1.63 -12.67 -18.43
C ASN A 6 -2.29 -12.08 -17.19
N LEU A 7 -1.85 -10.90 -16.75
CA LEU A 7 -2.35 -10.18 -15.58
C LEU A 7 -3.00 -8.86 -16.01
N ASP A 8 -4.10 -8.53 -15.38
CA ASP A 8 -4.76 -7.23 -15.59
C ASP A 8 -4.11 -6.17 -14.69
N VAL A 9 -3.79 -6.53 -13.44
CA VAL A 9 -3.20 -5.60 -12.48
C VAL A 9 -2.18 -6.30 -11.56
N ILE A 10 -1.05 -5.63 -11.35
CA ILE A 10 -0.11 -5.93 -10.27
C ILE A 10 -0.17 -4.78 -9.29
N THR A 11 -0.39 -5.06 -8.01
CA THR A 11 -0.26 -4.08 -6.94
C THR A 11 1.08 -4.26 -6.25
N ILE A 12 1.70 -3.15 -5.80
CA ILE A 12 2.99 -3.18 -5.10
C ILE A 12 2.92 -2.35 -3.83
N GLY A 13 3.35 -2.92 -2.73
CA GLY A 13 3.50 -2.17 -1.49
C GLY A 13 3.27 -2.98 -0.23
N ARG A 14 2.69 -2.33 0.78
CA ARG A 14 2.50 -2.82 2.13
C ARG A 14 1.54 -4.01 2.21
N SER A 15 1.92 -5.00 3.02
CA SER A 15 1.04 -6.09 3.44
C SER A 15 1.13 -6.30 4.95
N SER A 16 0.01 -6.51 5.60
CA SER A 16 -0.09 -6.74 7.04
C SER A 16 -1.21 -7.72 7.37
N VAL A 17 -1.20 -8.20 8.60
CA VAL A 17 -2.39 -8.81 9.19
C VAL A 17 -3.07 -7.77 10.06
N ASP A 18 -4.34 -7.52 9.81
CA ASP A 18 -5.15 -6.60 10.59
C ASP A 18 -5.97 -7.40 11.61
N LEU A 19 -5.80 -7.06 12.89
CA LEU A 19 -6.52 -7.65 14.01
C LEU A 19 -7.57 -6.66 14.50
N TYR A 20 -8.82 -6.90 14.10
CA TYR A 20 -9.97 -6.10 14.49
C TYR A 20 -10.50 -6.53 15.83
N GLY A 21 -10.58 -5.62 16.81
CA GLY A 21 -11.26 -5.85 18.08
C GLY A 21 -12.72 -6.26 17.85
N ALA A 22 -13.15 -7.36 18.45
CA ALA A 22 -14.50 -7.90 18.23
C ALA A 22 -15.59 -7.14 19.00
N GLN A 23 -15.22 -6.35 20.00
CA GLN A 23 -16.14 -5.57 20.83
C GLN A 23 -16.31 -4.15 20.27
N VAL A 24 -17.25 -3.97 19.32
CA VAL A 24 -17.56 -2.66 18.74
C VAL A 24 -18.04 -1.69 19.83
N GLY A 25 -17.51 -0.47 19.83
CA GLY A 25 -17.80 0.56 20.85
C GLY A 25 -16.88 0.53 22.06
N GLY A 26 -16.07 -0.53 22.23
CA GLY A 26 -15.09 -0.64 23.30
C GLY A 26 -13.78 0.12 22.99
N ARG A 27 -13.00 0.42 24.05
CA ARG A 27 -11.63 0.92 23.88
C ARG A 27 -10.73 -0.24 23.42
N LEU A 28 -9.66 0.06 22.70
CA LEU A 28 -8.75 -0.97 22.20
C LEU A 28 -8.11 -1.77 23.34
N GLU A 29 -7.84 -1.12 24.49
CA GLU A 29 -7.28 -1.73 25.70
C GLU A 29 -8.20 -2.76 26.36
N ASP A 30 -9.51 -2.65 26.11
CA ASP A 30 -10.53 -3.50 26.73
C ASP A 30 -10.98 -4.66 25.81
N MET A 31 -10.32 -4.81 24.63
CA MET A 31 -10.67 -5.86 23.68
C MET A 31 -10.29 -7.25 24.20
N GLY A 32 -11.28 -8.10 24.42
CA GLY A 32 -11.09 -9.49 24.88
C GLY A 32 -10.80 -10.49 23.74
N SER A 33 -11.04 -10.10 22.50
CA SER A 33 -10.84 -10.95 21.33
C SER A 33 -10.69 -10.13 20.06
N PHE A 34 -10.06 -10.71 19.03
CA PHE A 34 -9.80 -10.08 17.75
C PHE A 34 -10.14 -11.03 16.59
N GLN A 35 -10.65 -10.45 15.51
CA GLN A 35 -10.81 -11.14 14.23
C GLN A 35 -9.67 -10.75 13.30
N LYS A 36 -9.16 -11.73 12.54
CA LYS A 36 -8.00 -11.59 11.68
C LYS A 36 -8.39 -11.42 10.23
N TYR A 37 -7.80 -10.40 9.58
CA TYR A 37 -7.98 -10.11 8.17
C TYR A 37 -6.63 -9.78 7.50
N VAL A 38 -6.57 -9.88 6.18
CA VAL A 38 -5.45 -9.30 5.43
C VAL A 38 -5.58 -7.78 5.43
N GLY A 39 -4.47 -7.08 5.56
CA GLY A 39 -4.39 -5.64 5.60
C GLY A 39 -3.33 -5.07 4.66
N GLY A 40 -3.32 -3.75 4.56
CA GLY A 40 -2.49 -3.01 3.62
C GLY A 40 -3.25 -2.64 2.35
N SER A 41 -3.18 -1.36 1.94
CA SER A 41 -3.90 -0.88 0.76
C SER A 41 -3.58 -1.72 -0.49
N PRO A 42 -2.31 -2.00 -0.87
CA PRO A 42 -2.04 -2.80 -2.08
C PRO A 42 -2.57 -4.23 -1.98
N THR A 43 -2.54 -4.83 -0.78
CA THR A 43 -3.09 -6.17 -0.53
C THR A 43 -4.61 -6.17 -0.73
N ASN A 44 -5.29 -5.16 -0.20
CA ASN A 44 -6.74 -5.00 -0.35
C ASN A 44 -7.14 -4.70 -1.79
N ILE A 45 -6.35 -3.90 -2.52
CA ILE A 45 -6.58 -3.63 -3.95
C ILE A 45 -6.43 -4.93 -4.75
N ALA A 46 -5.41 -5.76 -4.49
CA ALA A 46 -5.22 -7.04 -5.17
C ALA A 46 -6.41 -7.98 -4.94
N ALA A 47 -6.82 -8.17 -3.68
CA ALA A 47 -7.96 -9.00 -3.33
C ALA A 47 -9.28 -8.45 -3.92
N GLY A 48 -9.50 -7.14 -3.80
CA GLY A 48 -10.71 -6.47 -4.32
C GLY A 48 -10.84 -6.59 -5.84
N THR A 49 -9.76 -6.36 -6.57
CA THR A 49 -9.75 -6.49 -8.04
C THR A 49 -9.90 -7.95 -8.49
N ALA A 50 -9.34 -8.92 -7.76
CA ALA A 50 -9.58 -10.34 -8.02
C ALA A 50 -11.05 -10.71 -7.82
N ARG A 51 -11.70 -10.25 -6.74
CA ARG A 51 -13.14 -10.43 -6.50
C ARG A 51 -14.02 -9.81 -7.59
N LEU A 52 -13.55 -8.74 -8.23
CA LEU A 52 -14.19 -8.10 -9.38
C LEU A 52 -13.94 -8.84 -10.71
N GLY A 53 -13.21 -9.96 -10.68
CA GLY A 53 -12.95 -10.80 -11.84
C GLY A 53 -11.69 -10.45 -12.64
N LEU A 54 -10.83 -9.54 -12.14
CA LEU A 54 -9.55 -9.24 -12.76
C LEU A 54 -8.50 -10.28 -12.37
N LYS A 55 -7.54 -10.53 -13.26
CA LYS A 55 -6.35 -11.32 -12.97
C LYS A 55 -5.35 -10.45 -12.22
N SER A 56 -5.43 -10.52 -10.91
CA SER A 56 -4.68 -9.65 -9.99
C SER A 56 -3.47 -10.36 -9.41
N ALA A 57 -2.42 -9.59 -9.11
CA ALA A 57 -1.23 -10.05 -8.43
C ALA A 57 -0.74 -9.02 -7.42
N LEU A 58 0.08 -9.46 -6.45
CA LEU A 58 0.69 -8.60 -5.44
C LEU A 58 2.20 -8.78 -5.38
N ILE A 59 2.93 -7.67 -5.34
CA ILE A 59 4.36 -7.61 -5.02
C ILE A 59 4.52 -7.04 -3.62
N THR A 60 5.02 -7.85 -2.69
CA THR A 60 5.31 -7.49 -1.30
C THR A 60 6.27 -8.50 -0.68
N ARG A 61 6.67 -8.26 0.58
CA ARG A 61 7.31 -9.28 1.43
C ARG A 61 6.45 -9.59 2.65
N VAL A 62 6.49 -10.84 3.08
CA VAL A 62 5.90 -11.35 4.32
C VAL A 62 6.92 -12.21 5.07
N GLY A 63 6.79 -12.35 6.37
CA GLY A 63 7.70 -13.19 7.18
C GLY A 63 7.54 -14.68 6.89
N ASP A 64 8.58 -15.45 7.24
CA ASP A 64 8.54 -16.92 7.22
C ASP A 64 7.93 -17.47 8.51
N GLU A 65 6.67 -17.05 8.78
CA GLU A 65 5.93 -17.44 9.97
C GLU A 65 4.41 -17.51 9.68
N HIS A 66 3.61 -17.80 10.71
CA HIS A 66 2.19 -18.10 10.56
C HIS A 66 1.37 -16.97 9.92
N MET A 67 1.70 -15.71 10.20
CA MET A 67 0.97 -14.56 9.64
C MET A 67 1.35 -14.34 8.16
N GLY A 68 2.61 -14.57 7.80
CA GLY A 68 3.03 -14.53 6.39
C GLY A 68 2.38 -15.64 5.56
N ARG A 69 2.29 -16.86 6.10
CA ARG A 69 1.55 -17.97 5.48
C ARG A 69 0.07 -17.64 5.34
N PHE A 70 -0.54 -17.08 6.39
CA PHE A 70 -1.94 -16.66 6.34
C PHE A 70 -2.21 -15.68 5.19
N ILE A 71 -1.38 -14.65 5.03
CA ILE A 71 -1.54 -13.67 3.93
C ILE A 71 -1.50 -14.37 2.57
N ARG A 72 -0.51 -15.25 2.36
CA ARG A 72 -0.39 -15.99 1.08
C ARG A 72 -1.60 -16.86 0.78
N GLU A 73 -2.03 -17.64 1.78
CA GLU A 73 -3.15 -18.57 1.63
C GLU A 73 -4.46 -17.83 1.40
N GLU A 74 -4.68 -16.72 2.12
CA GLU A 74 -5.88 -15.91 1.96
C GLU A 74 -5.93 -15.26 0.58
N LEU A 75 -4.84 -14.65 0.15
CA LEU A 75 -4.75 -14.04 -1.19
C LEU A 75 -4.91 -15.08 -2.30
N ALA A 76 -4.29 -16.26 -2.17
CA ALA A 76 -4.47 -17.34 -3.14
C ALA A 76 -5.92 -17.82 -3.19
N ARG A 77 -6.62 -17.87 -2.05
CA ARG A 77 -8.04 -18.24 -1.97
C ARG A 77 -8.94 -17.21 -2.64
N GLU A 78 -8.55 -15.92 -2.58
CA GLU A 78 -9.23 -14.84 -3.29
C GLU A 78 -8.90 -14.78 -4.80
N GLY A 79 -8.03 -15.67 -5.29
CA GLY A 79 -7.63 -15.73 -6.70
C GLY A 79 -6.50 -14.77 -7.08
N VAL A 80 -5.79 -14.19 -6.12
CA VAL A 80 -4.63 -13.34 -6.36
C VAL A 80 -3.40 -14.20 -6.66
N ASP A 81 -2.65 -13.85 -7.71
CA ASP A 81 -1.34 -14.45 -7.99
C ASP A 81 -0.31 -13.98 -6.96
N VAL A 82 0.17 -14.92 -6.16
CA VAL A 82 1.10 -14.68 -5.05
C VAL A 82 2.58 -14.91 -5.42
N ARG A 83 2.92 -15.08 -6.71
CA ARG A 83 4.33 -15.25 -7.16
C ARG A 83 5.21 -14.07 -6.76
N GLY A 84 4.65 -12.86 -6.72
CA GLY A 84 5.32 -11.63 -6.29
C GLY A 84 5.42 -11.43 -4.78
N VAL A 85 4.77 -12.28 -3.97
CA VAL A 85 4.84 -12.22 -2.52
C VAL A 85 6.10 -12.95 -2.05
N LYS A 86 7.15 -12.25 -1.70
CA LYS A 86 8.43 -12.83 -1.25
C LYS A 86 8.40 -13.18 0.24
N THR A 87 9.11 -14.22 0.63
CA THR A 87 9.28 -14.59 2.04
C THR A 87 10.58 -13.98 2.56
N ASP A 88 10.47 -13.25 3.67
CA ASP A 88 11.64 -12.75 4.42
C ASP A 88 11.95 -13.74 5.57
N PRO A 89 13.14 -14.34 5.59
CA PRO A 89 13.49 -15.35 6.61
C PRO A 89 13.82 -14.74 7.98
N GLU A 90 14.05 -13.44 8.05
CA GLU A 90 14.56 -12.78 9.27
C GLU A 90 13.51 -11.87 9.92
N ARG A 91 12.57 -11.34 9.14
CA ARG A 91 11.61 -10.33 9.60
C ARG A 91 10.22 -10.91 9.75
N LEU A 92 9.49 -10.40 10.73
CA LEU A 92 8.08 -10.75 10.92
C LEU A 92 7.18 -10.01 9.94
N THR A 93 6.02 -10.59 9.68
CA THR A 93 4.93 -9.93 8.99
C THR A 93 4.38 -8.77 9.83
N ALA A 94 4.09 -7.65 9.21
CA ALA A 94 3.50 -6.50 9.87
C ALA A 94 2.11 -6.83 10.44
N LEU A 95 1.79 -6.28 11.61
CA LEU A 95 0.48 -6.37 12.25
C LEU A 95 -0.11 -4.97 12.46
N VAL A 96 -1.41 -4.89 12.38
CA VAL A 96 -2.18 -3.71 12.79
C VAL A 96 -3.25 -4.16 13.77
N LEU A 97 -3.25 -3.60 14.96
CA LEU A 97 -4.35 -3.75 15.91
C LEU A 97 -5.28 -2.56 15.75
N LEU A 98 -6.57 -2.82 15.61
CA LEU A 98 -7.54 -1.74 15.48
C LEU A 98 -8.87 -2.09 16.14
N GLY A 99 -9.54 -1.04 16.61
CA GLY A 99 -10.89 -1.10 17.15
C GLY A 99 -11.85 -0.27 16.32
N ILE A 100 -13.12 -0.56 16.42
CA ILE A 100 -14.20 0.27 15.93
C ILE A 100 -14.89 0.84 17.15
N ARG A 101 -14.63 2.12 17.48
CA ARG A 101 -15.24 2.77 18.63
C ARG A 101 -16.61 3.35 18.28
N ASP A 102 -16.66 4.06 17.15
CA ASP A 102 -17.89 4.61 16.57
C ASP A 102 -17.71 4.81 15.06
N ASP A 103 -18.59 5.56 14.41
CA ASP A 103 -18.53 5.86 12.98
C ASP A 103 -17.39 6.82 12.56
N LYS A 104 -16.67 7.40 13.53
CA LYS A 104 -15.59 8.39 13.31
C LYS A 104 -14.26 8.01 13.93
N GLN A 105 -14.27 7.16 14.96
CA GLN A 105 -13.08 6.81 15.73
C GLN A 105 -12.70 5.34 15.52
N PHE A 106 -11.54 5.14 14.97
CA PHE A 106 -10.97 3.81 14.65
C PHE A 106 -9.56 3.73 15.24
N PRO A 107 -9.41 3.64 16.58
CA PRO A 107 -8.10 3.58 17.21
C PRO A 107 -7.30 2.40 16.63
N LEU A 108 -6.06 2.68 16.23
CA LEU A 108 -5.22 1.66 15.63
C LEU A 108 -3.74 1.87 15.99
N ILE A 109 -3.02 0.74 16.04
CA ILE A 109 -1.58 0.69 16.29
C ILE A 109 -0.93 -0.11 15.19
N PHE A 110 0.09 0.48 14.54
CA PHE A 110 0.92 -0.21 13.56
C PHE A 110 2.13 -0.87 14.25
N TYR A 111 2.19 -2.20 14.23
CA TYR A 111 3.39 -2.97 14.56
C TYR A 111 4.13 -3.28 13.26
N ARG A 112 4.86 -2.29 12.73
CA ARG A 112 5.47 -2.37 11.39
C ARG A 112 6.96 -2.04 11.38
N GLU A 113 7.56 -1.71 12.51
CA GLU A 113 8.99 -1.41 12.58
C GLU A 113 9.82 -2.64 12.14
N ASN A 114 10.68 -2.44 11.15
CA ASN A 114 11.54 -3.48 10.59
C ASN A 114 10.81 -4.77 10.18
N CYS A 115 9.53 -4.68 9.83
CA CYS A 115 8.78 -5.84 9.32
C CYS A 115 9.18 -6.19 7.87
N ALA A 116 8.74 -7.36 7.43
CA ALA A 116 9.13 -7.94 6.14
C ALA A 116 8.81 -7.02 4.95
N ASP A 117 7.64 -6.37 4.93
CA ASP A 117 7.24 -5.46 3.85
C ASP A 117 8.15 -4.22 3.74
N MET A 118 8.78 -3.78 4.85
CA MET A 118 9.77 -2.69 4.83
C MET A 118 11.11 -3.10 4.22
N ALA A 119 11.34 -4.39 4.05
CA ALA A 119 12.54 -4.93 3.43
C ALA A 119 12.41 -5.13 1.90
N LEU A 120 11.23 -4.85 1.33
CA LEU A 120 11.05 -4.88 -0.12
C LEU A 120 12.08 -3.98 -0.80
N ASP A 121 12.79 -4.51 -1.78
CA ASP A 121 13.83 -3.78 -2.50
C ASP A 121 13.82 -4.07 -4.01
N GLU A 122 14.72 -3.42 -4.74
CA GLU A 122 14.81 -3.56 -6.20
C GLU A 122 15.11 -5.00 -6.65
N GLY A 123 15.73 -5.83 -5.82
CA GLY A 123 16.01 -7.23 -6.11
C GLY A 123 14.75 -8.11 -6.17
N ASP A 124 13.67 -7.67 -5.53
CA ASP A 124 12.39 -8.36 -5.55
C ASP A 124 11.58 -8.11 -6.82
N ILE A 125 11.95 -7.09 -7.59
CA ILE A 125 11.19 -6.67 -8.77
C ILE A 125 11.69 -7.43 -10.00
N ASP A 126 10.92 -8.44 -10.40
CA ASP A 126 11.16 -9.24 -11.60
C ASP A 126 10.55 -8.57 -12.83
N GLU A 127 11.41 -8.30 -13.84
CA GLU A 127 10.98 -7.61 -15.06
C GLU A 127 9.98 -8.45 -15.86
N GLY A 128 10.18 -9.77 -15.92
CA GLY A 128 9.29 -10.67 -16.65
C GLY A 128 7.88 -10.68 -16.04
N PHE A 129 7.81 -10.66 -14.70
CA PHE A 129 6.54 -10.59 -13.98
C PHE A 129 5.82 -9.26 -14.22
N ILE A 130 6.51 -8.13 -14.16
CA ILE A 130 5.92 -6.81 -14.49
C ILE A 130 5.41 -6.78 -15.93
N ALA A 131 6.16 -7.36 -16.88
CA ALA A 131 5.79 -7.38 -18.30
C ALA A 131 4.50 -8.17 -18.60
N GLU A 132 4.08 -9.08 -17.71
CA GLU A 132 2.82 -9.82 -17.82
C GLU A 132 1.59 -8.93 -17.55
N SER A 133 1.75 -7.74 -16.95
CA SER A 133 0.63 -6.91 -16.49
C SER A 133 0.16 -5.88 -17.52
N ARG A 134 -1.11 -5.48 -17.39
CA ARG A 134 -1.70 -4.32 -18.10
C ARG A 134 -1.56 -3.04 -17.29
N ALA A 135 -1.56 -3.16 -15.96
CA ALA A 135 -1.43 -2.03 -15.05
C ALA A 135 -0.60 -2.40 -13.80
N VAL A 136 0.13 -1.42 -13.28
CA VAL A 136 0.83 -1.50 -11.99
C VAL A 136 0.29 -0.41 -11.07
N VAL A 137 -0.19 -0.80 -9.88
CA VAL A 137 -0.73 0.11 -8.87
C VAL A 137 0.25 0.15 -7.69
N ALA A 138 0.80 1.32 -7.41
CA ALA A 138 1.64 1.55 -6.24
C ALA A 138 0.86 2.30 -5.15
N THR A 139 1.33 2.23 -3.91
CA THR A 139 0.76 2.99 -2.80
C THR A 139 1.80 3.87 -2.14
N GLY A 140 1.38 5.05 -1.68
CA GLY A 140 2.27 6.08 -1.16
C GLY A 140 2.97 5.68 0.14
N THR A 141 2.44 4.73 0.90
CA THR A 141 3.12 4.23 2.10
C THR A 141 4.50 3.63 1.81
N HIS A 142 4.72 3.06 0.62
CA HIS A 142 6.04 2.54 0.21
C HIS A 142 6.98 3.63 -0.35
N LEU A 143 6.48 4.84 -0.58
CA LEU A 143 7.31 6.01 -0.91
C LEU A 143 7.90 6.67 0.35
N SER A 144 7.50 6.26 1.56
CA SER A 144 7.96 6.83 2.82
C SER A 144 9.39 6.43 3.22
N HIS A 145 9.94 5.37 2.63
CA HIS A 145 11.26 4.86 2.98
C HIS A 145 12.12 4.63 1.73
N PRO A 146 13.41 5.04 1.69
CA PRO A 146 14.24 4.98 0.48
C PRO A 146 14.33 3.61 -0.18
N ARG A 147 14.42 2.52 0.58
CA ARG A 147 14.50 1.15 0.06
C ARG A 147 13.24 0.76 -0.71
N THR A 148 12.09 0.93 -0.07
CA THR A 148 10.79 0.55 -0.66
C THR A 148 10.41 1.48 -1.81
N GLU A 149 10.78 2.77 -1.74
CA GLU A 149 10.63 3.71 -2.84
C GLU A 149 11.43 3.28 -4.08
N ALA A 150 12.69 2.87 -3.91
CA ALA A 150 13.51 2.38 -5.02
C ALA A 150 12.87 1.16 -5.71
N ALA A 151 12.32 0.23 -4.93
CA ALA A 151 11.56 -0.91 -5.48
C ALA A 151 10.33 -0.46 -6.29
N VAL A 152 9.55 0.47 -5.75
CA VAL A 152 8.37 1.03 -6.42
C VAL A 152 8.79 1.73 -7.73
N LEU A 153 9.79 2.60 -7.68
CA LEU A 153 10.25 3.33 -8.87
C LEU A 153 10.78 2.39 -9.96
N LYS A 154 11.50 1.32 -9.57
CA LYS A 154 11.92 0.27 -10.51
C LYS A 154 10.71 -0.42 -11.16
N ALA A 155 9.71 -0.79 -10.37
CA ALA A 155 8.48 -1.43 -10.90
C ALA A 155 7.75 -0.51 -11.89
N LEU A 156 7.63 0.79 -11.58
CA LEU A 156 7.00 1.78 -12.48
C LEU A 156 7.81 2.00 -13.76
N ALA A 157 9.13 2.07 -13.66
CA ALA A 157 10.00 2.19 -14.85
C ALA A 157 9.86 0.97 -15.78
N LEU A 158 9.81 -0.24 -15.21
CA LEU A 158 9.58 -1.48 -15.96
C LEU A 158 8.15 -1.52 -16.55
N ALA A 159 7.14 -1.10 -15.79
CA ALA A 159 5.77 -1.00 -16.30
C ALA A 159 5.71 -0.12 -17.55
N ARG A 160 6.30 1.07 -17.51
CA ARG A 160 6.39 1.97 -18.67
C ARG A 160 7.16 1.35 -19.83
N LYS A 161 8.33 0.74 -19.55
CA LYS A 161 9.14 0.06 -20.57
C LYS A 161 8.32 -0.95 -21.35
N HIS A 162 7.41 -1.66 -20.67
CA HIS A 162 6.54 -2.66 -21.27
C HIS A 162 5.15 -2.14 -21.66
N GLY A 163 4.90 -0.83 -21.55
CA GLY A 163 3.64 -0.20 -21.95
C GLY A 163 2.45 -0.58 -21.08
N ALA A 164 2.68 -0.87 -19.81
CA ALA A 164 1.62 -1.00 -18.81
C ALA A 164 1.24 0.38 -18.25
N GLN A 165 -0.03 0.56 -17.89
CA GLN A 165 -0.52 1.75 -17.20
C GLN A 165 -0.04 1.78 -15.76
N THR A 166 0.08 2.95 -15.18
CA THR A 166 0.55 3.13 -13.81
C THR A 166 -0.45 3.92 -12.99
N ALA A 167 -0.75 3.45 -11.78
CA ALA A 167 -1.65 4.16 -10.87
C ALA A 167 -1.03 4.30 -9.47
N LEU A 168 -1.36 5.40 -8.80
CA LEU A 168 -1.02 5.66 -7.41
C LEU A 168 -2.31 5.71 -6.58
N ASP A 169 -2.36 4.92 -5.51
CA ASP A 169 -3.18 5.20 -4.34
C ASP A 169 -2.31 5.98 -3.35
N ILE A 170 -2.65 7.23 -3.07
CA ILE A 170 -1.82 8.10 -2.25
C ILE A 170 -1.61 7.49 -0.87
N ASP A 171 -2.62 6.84 -0.28
CA ASP A 171 -2.56 6.10 1.01
C ASP A 171 -1.67 6.79 2.03
N TYR A 172 -1.91 8.08 2.27
CA TYR A 172 -1.14 8.84 3.24
C TYR A 172 -1.50 8.45 4.67
N ARG A 173 -0.48 8.13 5.44
CA ARG A 173 -0.59 7.82 6.88
C ARG A 173 0.55 8.51 7.61
N PRO A 174 0.28 9.62 8.34
CA PRO A 174 1.31 10.39 9.04
C PRO A 174 2.24 9.54 9.91
N ASN A 175 1.69 8.55 10.60
CA ASN A 175 2.45 7.62 11.44
C ASN A 175 3.50 6.85 10.61
N LEU A 176 3.13 6.35 9.42
CA LEU A 176 4.03 5.59 8.55
C LEU A 176 5.07 6.47 7.84
N TRP A 177 4.87 7.78 7.84
CA TRP A 177 5.84 8.78 7.39
C TRP A 177 6.69 9.35 8.55
N GLY A 178 6.54 8.83 9.77
CA GLY A 178 7.29 9.28 10.94
C GLY A 178 6.85 10.62 11.51
N LEU A 179 5.68 11.12 11.14
CA LEU A 179 5.13 12.42 11.58
C LEU A 179 4.26 12.30 12.83
N ALA A 180 3.85 11.09 13.20
CA ALA A 180 3.04 10.82 14.37
C ALA A 180 3.60 9.62 15.14
N GLY A 181 3.44 9.63 16.46
CA GLY A 181 3.82 8.50 17.32
C GLY A 181 2.84 7.31 17.21
N HIS A 182 3.21 6.17 17.83
CA HIS A 182 2.41 4.94 17.78
C HIS A 182 0.99 5.13 18.35
N GLY A 183 0.80 6.01 19.33
CA GLY A 183 -0.52 6.31 19.92
C GLY A 183 -1.43 7.18 19.06
N ALA A 184 -0.96 7.66 17.91
CA ALA A 184 -1.70 8.49 16.97
C ALA A 184 -1.85 7.79 15.60
N GLY A 185 -2.00 6.47 15.60
CA GLY A 185 -2.11 5.69 14.36
C GLY A 185 -3.37 6.00 13.55
N GLU A 186 -4.41 6.54 14.18
CA GLU A 186 -5.67 6.96 13.54
C GLU A 186 -5.59 8.33 12.87
N GLU A 187 -4.54 9.13 13.13
CA GLU A 187 -4.36 10.44 12.50
C GLU A 187 -4.29 10.33 10.98
N ARG A 188 -5.12 11.13 10.30
CA ARG A 188 -5.26 11.07 8.84
C ARG A 188 -4.49 12.13 8.11
N PHE A 189 -4.27 13.28 8.75
CA PHE A 189 -3.60 14.40 8.12
C PHE A 189 -2.69 15.15 9.10
N ILE A 190 -1.42 15.23 8.76
CA ILE A 190 -0.43 16.15 9.34
C ILE A 190 0.27 16.82 8.18
N GLU A 191 0.21 18.14 8.12
CA GLU A 191 0.89 18.90 7.08
C GLU A 191 2.41 18.69 7.14
N SER A 192 3.02 18.45 5.98
CA SER A 192 4.47 18.27 5.86
C SER A 192 4.96 18.62 4.47
N ALA A 193 5.67 19.72 4.36
CA ALA A 193 6.30 20.15 3.11
C ALA A 193 7.29 19.09 2.57
N ALA A 194 7.96 18.34 3.45
CA ALA A 194 8.88 17.28 3.05
C ALA A 194 8.14 16.09 2.39
N VAL A 195 6.99 15.69 2.95
CA VAL A 195 6.15 14.65 2.35
C VAL A 195 5.56 15.12 1.02
N THR A 196 5.04 16.35 0.98
CA THR A 196 4.53 16.97 -0.26
C THR A 196 5.59 16.94 -1.35
N ALA A 197 6.80 17.43 -1.06
CA ALA A 197 7.89 17.45 -2.04
C ALA A 197 8.26 16.04 -2.53
N ARG A 198 8.27 15.05 -1.63
CA ARG A 198 8.59 13.68 -1.98
C ARG A 198 7.50 13.04 -2.85
N LEU A 199 6.23 13.23 -2.51
CA LEU A 199 5.12 12.77 -3.36
C LEU A 199 5.18 13.43 -4.73
N GLN A 200 5.28 14.75 -4.81
CA GLN A 200 5.32 15.49 -6.07
C GLN A 200 6.49 15.06 -6.98
N ALA A 201 7.64 14.72 -6.40
CA ALA A 201 8.77 14.20 -7.15
C ALA A 201 8.48 12.86 -7.87
N THR A 202 7.47 12.12 -7.44
CA THR A 202 7.09 10.81 -8.01
C THR A 202 5.84 10.85 -8.88
N LEU A 203 4.98 11.89 -8.78
CA LEU A 203 3.67 11.92 -9.45
C LEU A 203 3.75 11.82 -10.98
N HIS A 204 4.85 12.27 -11.60
CA HIS A 204 5.05 12.16 -13.04
C HIS A 204 5.21 10.72 -13.54
N HIS A 205 5.32 9.74 -12.65
CA HIS A 205 5.35 8.33 -12.99
C HIS A 205 3.97 7.70 -13.16
N PHE A 206 2.88 8.41 -12.86
CA PHE A 206 1.54 7.85 -12.80
C PHE A 206 0.59 8.43 -13.84
N ASP A 207 -0.18 7.52 -14.47
CA ASP A 207 -1.26 7.83 -15.42
C ASP A 207 -2.59 8.08 -14.69
N LEU A 208 -2.75 7.55 -13.48
CA LEU A 208 -3.90 7.73 -12.60
C LEU A 208 -3.43 7.96 -11.17
N ILE A 209 -4.05 8.92 -10.48
CA ILE A 209 -3.80 9.19 -9.06
C ILE A 209 -5.15 9.17 -8.34
N VAL A 210 -5.23 8.38 -7.27
CA VAL A 210 -6.42 8.20 -6.44
C VAL A 210 -6.05 8.51 -4.99
N GLY A 211 -6.98 9.08 -4.25
CA GLY A 211 -6.82 9.39 -2.84
C GLY A 211 -8.06 10.05 -2.26
N THR A 212 -8.12 10.18 -0.94
CA THR A 212 -9.10 11.00 -0.25
C THR A 212 -8.78 12.50 -0.40
N GLU A 213 -9.67 13.35 0.05
CA GLU A 213 -9.45 14.80 0.03
C GLU A 213 -8.20 15.19 0.80
N GLU A 214 -8.00 14.66 2.02
CA GLU A 214 -6.83 14.92 2.86
C GLU A 214 -5.53 14.42 2.20
N GLU A 215 -5.60 13.30 1.48
CA GLU A 215 -4.46 12.77 0.74
C GLU A 215 -4.10 13.65 -0.45
N PHE A 216 -5.07 14.25 -1.11
CA PHE A 216 -4.79 15.30 -2.11
C PHE A 216 -4.25 16.57 -1.48
N HIS A 217 -4.67 16.95 -0.25
CA HIS A 217 -4.12 18.10 0.46
C HIS A 217 -2.61 17.92 0.71
N ILE A 218 -2.18 16.75 1.19
CA ILE A 218 -0.74 16.50 1.40
C ILE A 218 0.02 16.41 0.08
N ALA A 219 -0.52 15.78 -0.96
CA ALA A 219 0.13 15.67 -2.25
C ALA A 219 0.23 17.03 -2.96
N GLY A 220 -0.78 17.88 -2.81
CA GLY A 220 -0.82 19.22 -3.39
C GLY A 220 -0.13 20.30 -2.55
N GLY A 221 0.11 20.05 -1.27
CA GLY A 221 0.75 20.99 -0.34
C GLY A 221 -0.15 22.15 0.08
N THR A 222 -1.46 21.96 0.08
CA THR A 222 -2.47 22.97 0.49
C THR A 222 -3.76 22.29 0.92
N THR A 223 -4.49 22.90 1.83
CA THR A 223 -5.82 22.44 2.29
C THR A 223 -6.98 22.97 1.44
N ASP A 224 -6.72 23.79 0.44
CA ASP A 224 -7.71 24.10 -0.60
C ASP A 224 -7.75 22.96 -1.61
N THR A 225 -8.84 22.21 -1.63
CA THR A 225 -9.00 20.99 -2.45
C THR A 225 -8.79 21.24 -3.95
N ILE A 226 -9.30 22.36 -4.46
CA ILE A 226 -9.17 22.69 -5.90
C ILE A 226 -7.72 23.09 -6.23
N ALA A 227 -7.08 23.86 -5.34
CA ALA A 227 -5.68 24.21 -5.51
C ALA A 227 -4.77 22.96 -5.40
N ALA A 228 -5.05 22.04 -4.45
CA ALA A 228 -4.35 20.79 -4.31
C ALA A 228 -4.45 19.90 -5.57
N LEU A 229 -5.65 19.72 -6.10
CA LEU A 229 -5.87 18.98 -7.35
C LEU A 229 -5.12 19.62 -8.54
N ARG A 230 -5.11 20.94 -8.65
CA ARG A 230 -4.36 21.66 -9.68
C ARG A 230 -2.85 21.48 -9.52
N ALA A 231 -2.34 21.54 -8.29
CA ALA A 231 -0.92 21.31 -8.00
C ALA A 231 -0.49 19.89 -8.39
N VAL A 232 -1.26 18.87 -8.00
CA VAL A 232 -1.03 17.47 -8.38
C VAL A 232 -1.07 17.30 -9.90
N ARG A 233 -2.09 17.87 -10.57
CA ARG A 233 -2.21 17.81 -12.03
C ARG A 233 -1.04 18.46 -12.76
N ALA A 234 -0.48 19.54 -12.22
CA ALA A 234 0.62 20.28 -12.84
C ALA A 234 1.93 19.48 -12.94
N VAL A 235 2.12 18.49 -12.04
CA VAL A 235 3.35 17.68 -11.94
C VAL A 235 3.14 16.21 -12.30
N SER A 236 1.92 15.79 -12.56
CA SER A 236 1.57 14.42 -12.95
C SER A 236 1.32 14.30 -14.45
N MET A 237 1.23 13.06 -14.93
CA MET A 237 0.74 12.75 -16.28
C MET A 237 -0.75 12.40 -16.30
N ALA A 238 -1.36 12.30 -15.09
CA ALA A 238 -2.75 11.95 -14.89
C ALA A 238 -3.73 13.06 -15.31
#